data_0fb293508210e27a0ae27f667a6e0836
#
_entry.id   0fb293508210e27a0ae27f667a6e0836
#
_cell.length_a   1.000
_cell.length_b   1.000
_cell.length_c   1.000
_cell.angle_alpha   90.00
_cell.angle_beta   90.00
_cell.angle_gamma   90.00
#
_symmetry.space_group_name_H-M   'P 1'
#
loop_
_entity.id
_entity.type
_entity.pdbx_description
1 polymer ?
#
loop_
_entity_poly.entity_id
_entity_poly.type
_entity_poly.pdbx_seq_one_letter_code
_entity_poly.pdbx_strand_id
1 'polypeptide(L)'
;EYQQTQALIQNAEETIRKDKADLEALQAQLEEEQQAVNLLMQEKETQLSGVRQGISEAEQNAQQYQQEIEAENQLIQEMLAAEAAAKKAAEEQQKQQEVQKNNASADSNVNTNDVYEGGVFPWPFPPSHKITSGFGYRDKPTAGATSYHQGYDIGASAGAAIVAAADGVVTSTGYSSVLGNYVILSHGGGLFTIYEHCSAVLVSQGQSVSRGSTIAKVGSTGVSTGPHLHFGVQLNGKYVDPGNYLKG
;
A
#
# COMPACT_ATOMS: atom_id res chain seq x y z
N GLU A 1 -52.72 40.25 69.43
CA GLU A 1 -53.07 39.72 68.16
C GLU A 1 -52.52 40.56 66.99
N TYR A 2 -52.77 41.89 66.97
CA TYR A 2 -52.32 42.76 65.86
C TYR A 2 -50.81 42.72 65.64
N GLN A 3 -50.01 42.81 66.69
CA GLN A 3 -48.53 42.74 66.66
C GLN A 3 -47.99 41.41 66.14
N GLN A 4 -48.66 40.28 66.49
CA GLN A 4 -48.30 38.94 65.99
C GLN A 4 -48.62 38.78 64.49
N THR A 5 -49.72 39.34 64.03
CA THR A 5 -50.04 39.34 62.62
C THR A 5 -49.07 40.18 61.79
N GLN A 6 -48.67 41.36 62.30
CA GLN A 6 -47.60 42.18 61.65
C GLN A 6 -46.27 41.47 61.53
N ALA A 7 -45.84 40.78 62.57
CA ALA A 7 -44.57 40.00 62.54
C ALA A 7 -44.66 38.86 61.58
N LEU A 8 -45.78 38.17 61.45
CA LEU A 8 -46.02 37.12 60.45
C LEU A 8 -45.97 37.63 59.01
N ILE A 9 -46.57 38.80 58.76
CA ILE A 9 -46.52 39.47 57.46
C ILE A 9 -45.07 39.82 57.07
N GLN A 10 -44.34 40.46 58.00
CA GLN A 10 -42.93 40.82 57.78
C GLN A 10 -42.05 39.61 57.48
N ASN A 11 -42.19 38.51 58.21
CA ASN A 11 -41.44 37.29 57.96
C ASN A 11 -41.82 36.67 56.58
N ALA A 12 -43.09 36.71 56.20
CA ALA A 12 -43.55 36.24 54.91
C ALA A 12 -42.97 37.07 53.76
N GLU A 13 -42.96 38.38 53.91
CA GLU A 13 -42.38 39.32 52.94
C GLU A 13 -40.87 39.11 52.78
N GLU A 14 -40.14 38.87 53.86
CA GLU A 14 -38.69 38.60 53.84
C GLU A 14 -38.40 37.26 53.16
N THR A 15 -39.20 36.24 53.44
CA THR A 15 -39.12 34.92 52.77
C THR A 15 -39.38 35.03 51.25
N ILE A 16 -40.42 35.73 50.88
CA ILE A 16 -40.76 35.95 49.44
C ILE A 16 -39.62 36.71 48.74
N ARG A 17 -39.05 37.72 49.41
CA ARG A 17 -37.90 38.47 48.83
C ARG A 17 -36.67 37.59 48.63
N LYS A 18 -36.38 36.71 49.59
CA LYS A 18 -35.29 35.76 49.49
C LYS A 18 -35.51 34.75 48.39
N ASP A 19 -36.70 34.13 48.33
CA ASP A 19 -37.05 33.14 47.32
C ASP A 19 -37.01 33.77 45.92
N LYS A 20 -37.42 35.04 45.76
CA LYS A 20 -37.29 35.75 44.49
C LYS A 20 -35.85 35.96 44.08
N ALA A 21 -34.94 36.34 45.00
CA ALA A 21 -33.51 36.50 44.71
C ALA A 21 -32.85 35.18 44.33
N ASP A 22 -33.20 34.09 45.05
CA ASP A 22 -32.72 32.75 44.76
C ASP A 22 -33.21 32.27 43.37
N LEU A 23 -34.42 32.58 43.01
CA LEU A 23 -34.98 32.26 41.65
C LEU A 23 -34.26 33.06 40.53
N GLU A 24 -34.02 34.34 40.75
CA GLU A 24 -33.29 35.16 39.79
C GLU A 24 -31.83 34.68 39.59
N ALA A 25 -31.17 34.25 40.68
CA ALA A 25 -29.83 33.65 40.61
C ALA A 25 -29.84 32.31 39.86
N LEU A 26 -30.85 31.46 40.10
CA LEU A 26 -30.98 30.18 39.39
C LEU A 26 -31.30 30.38 37.88
N GLN A 27 -32.09 31.40 37.56
CA GLN A 27 -32.37 31.73 36.16
C GLN A 27 -31.06 32.18 35.45
N ALA A 28 -30.24 33.00 36.07
CA ALA A 28 -28.96 33.42 35.54
C ALA A 28 -28.00 32.24 35.30
N GLN A 29 -27.94 31.31 36.26
CA GLN A 29 -27.15 30.08 36.11
C GLN A 29 -27.65 29.21 34.91
N LEU A 30 -28.97 29.07 34.80
CA LEU A 30 -29.55 28.30 33.69
C LEU A 30 -29.23 28.91 32.33
N GLU A 31 -29.27 30.23 32.23
CA GLU A 31 -28.91 30.95 31.00
C GLU A 31 -27.42 30.75 30.65
N GLU A 32 -26.53 30.78 31.63
CA GLU A 32 -25.10 30.54 31.46
C GLU A 32 -24.83 29.09 30.98
N GLU A 33 -25.44 28.10 31.63
CA GLU A 33 -25.33 26.69 31.21
C GLU A 33 -25.87 26.48 29.81
N GLN A 34 -27.00 27.12 29.46
CA GLN A 34 -27.57 27.01 28.12
C GLN A 34 -26.67 27.60 27.03
N GLN A 35 -25.98 28.72 27.34
CA GLN A 35 -25.00 29.29 26.43
C GLN A 35 -23.78 28.36 26.26
N ALA A 36 -23.28 27.76 27.36
CA ALA A 36 -22.18 26.83 27.30
C ALA A 36 -22.51 25.56 26.47
N VAL A 37 -23.73 25.02 26.63
CA VAL A 37 -24.21 23.88 25.83
C VAL A 37 -24.31 24.24 24.35
N ASN A 38 -24.83 25.43 24.02
CA ASN A 38 -24.92 25.87 22.63
C ASN A 38 -23.53 26.04 21.97
N LEU A 39 -22.58 26.58 22.71
CA LEU A 39 -21.18 26.71 22.22
C LEU A 39 -20.56 25.33 21.97
N LEU A 40 -20.74 24.39 22.90
CA LEU A 40 -20.25 23.03 22.75
C LEU A 40 -20.89 22.30 21.56
N MET A 41 -22.20 22.52 21.33
CA MET A 41 -22.88 21.97 20.16
C MET A 41 -22.30 22.49 18.84
N GLN A 42 -22.03 23.80 18.74
CA GLN A 42 -21.41 24.38 17.57
C GLN A 42 -20.00 23.82 17.33
N GLU A 43 -19.21 23.67 18.38
CA GLU A 43 -17.89 23.06 18.28
C GLU A 43 -17.97 21.61 17.78
N LYS A 44 -18.90 20.82 18.31
CA LYS A 44 -19.11 19.43 17.89
C LYS A 44 -19.61 19.31 16.44
N GLU A 45 -20.48 20.20 15.99
CA GLU A 45 -20.92 20.26 14.59
C GLU A 45 -19.76 20.57 13.65
N THR A 46 -18.86 21.48 14.03
CA THR A 46 -17.67 21.81 13.25
C THR A 46 -16.72 20.62 13.17
N GLN A 47 -16.46 19.94 14.29
CA GLN A 47 -15.65 18.72 14.33
C GLN A 47 -16.27 17.61 13.47
N LEU A 48 -17.57 17.40 13.56
CA LEU A 48 -18.30 16.39 12.79
C LEU A 48 -18.23 16.67 11.27
N SER A 49 -18.35 17.95 10.89
CA SER A 49 -18.21 18.37 9.48
C SER A 49 -16.81 18.06 8.96
N GLY A 50 -15.76 18.37 9.73
CA GLY A 50 -14.36 18.06 9.36
C GLY A 50 -14.11 16.56 9.22
N VAL A 51 -14.65 15.74 10.13
CA VAL A 51 -14.53 14.28 10.04
C VAL A 51 -15.27 13.73 8.80
N ARG A 52 -16.47 14.23 8.50
CA ARG A 52 -17.22 13.82 7.29
C ARG A 52 -16.48 14.18 6.01
N GLN A 53 -15.86 15.34 5.94
CA GLN A 53 -15.04 15.73 4.80
C GLN A 53 -13.82 14.79 4.66
N GLY A 54 -13.10 14.50 5.75
CA GLY A 54 -11.97 13.57 5.74
C GLY A 54 -12.36 12.15 5.30
N ILE A 55 -13.54 11.66 5.71
CA ILE A 55 -14.07 10.36 5.24
C ILE A 55 -14.33 10.39 3.73
N SER A 56 -14.97 11.45 3.22
CA SER A 56 -15.25 11.59 1.79
C SER A 56 -13.97 11.62 0.94
N GLU A 57 -12.95 12.36 1.38
CA GLU A 57 -11.64 12.40 0.72
C GLU A 57 -10.95 11.02 0.75
N ALA A 58 -11.02 10.31 1.88
CA ALA A 58 -10.48 8.96 2.00
C ALA A 58 -11.19 7.94 1.10
N GLU A 59 -12.51 8.05 0.96
CA GLU A 59 -13.30 7.20 0.06
C GLU A 59 -12.96 7.45 -1.41
N GLN A 60 -12.79 8.72 -1.82
CA GLN A 60 -12.36 9.06 -3.17
C GLN A 60 -10.96 8.51 -3.48
N ASN A 61 -10.02 8.66 -2.56
CA ASN A 61 -8.68 8.12 -2.71
C ASN A 61 -8.70 6.58 -2.79
N ALA A 62 -9.52 5.91 -1.96
CA ALA A 62 -9.68 4.46 -2.00
C ALA A 62 -10.23 3.97 -3.35
N GLN A 63 -11.20 4.67 -3.93
CA GLN A 63 -11.72 4.37 -5.26
C GLN A 63 -10.66 4.55 -6.35
N GLN A 64 -9.86 5.61 -6.29
CA GLN A 64 -8.77 5.84 -7.22
C GLN A 64 -7.72 4.72 -7.15
N TYR A 65 -7.29 4.35 -5.94
CA TYR A 65 -6.34 3.25 -5.76
C TYR A 65 -6.89 1.91 -6.26
N GLN A 66 -8.19 1.68 -6.10
CA GLN A 66 -8.80 0.45 -6.59
C GLN A 66 -8.81 0.39 -8.12
N GLN A 67 -9.03 1.52 -8.79
CA GLN A 67 -8.91 1.61 -10.26
C GLN A 67 -7.47 1.39 -10.74
N GLU A 68 -6.48 1.96 -10.04
CA GLU A 68 -5.06 1.75 -10.36
C GLU A 68 -4.66 0.27 -10.21
N ILE A 69 -5.07 -0.38 -9.10
CA ILE A 69 -4.82 -1.82 -8.87
C ILE A 69 -5.49 -2.67 -9.97
N GLU A 70 -6.69 -2.31 -10.39
CA GLU A 70 -7.41 -3.04 -11.44
C GLU A 70 -6.72 -2.89 -12.80
N ALA A 71 -6.23 -1.69 -13.12
CA ALA A 71 -5.44 -1.43 -14.34
C ALA A 71 -4.10 -2.19 -14.33
N GLU A 72 -3.40 -2.22 -13.18
CA GLU A 72 -2.17 -3.00 -13.03
C GLU A 72 -2.41 -4.51 -13.18
N ASN A 73 -3.48 -5.02 -12.59
CA ASN A 73 -3.87 -6.43 -12.75
C ASN A 73 -4.20 -6.78 -14.20
N GLN A 74 -4.87 -5.89 -14.94
CA GLN A 74 -5.13 -6.08 -16.37
C GLN A 74 -3.82 -6.12 -17.16
N LEU A 75 -2.88 -5.21 -16.90
CA LEU A 75 -1.58 -5.19 -17.55
C LEU A 75 -0.80 -6.49 -17.28
N ILE A 76 -0.82 -6.99 -16.05
CA ILE A 76 -0.20 -8.27 -15.67
C ILE A 76 -0.85 -9.43 -16.46
N GLN A 77 -2.17 -9.45 -16.59
CA GLN A 77 -2.88 -10.48 -17.36
C GLN A 77 -2.55 -10.42 -18.87
N GLU A 78 -2.45 -9.22 -19.45
CA GLU A 78 -2.02 -9.04 -20.84
C GLU A 78 -0.59 -9.52 -21.05
N MET A 79 0.32 -9.24 -20.09
CA MET A 79 1.70 -9.71 -20.15
C MET A 79 1.79 -11.24 -20.04
N LEU A 80 1.02 -11.87 -19.15
CA LEU A 80 0.93 -13.32 -19.05
C LEU A 80 0.40 -13.96 -20.35
N ALA A 81 -0.61 -13.34 -20.95
CA ALA A 81 -1.15 -13.78 -22.23
C ALA A 81 -0.14 -13.63 -23.38
N ALA A 82 0.62 -12.53 -23.41
CA ALA A 82 1.66 -12.30 -24.40
C ALA A 82 2.83 -13.28 -24.23
N GLU A 83 3.26 -13.57 -23.00
CA GLU A 83 4.28 -14.59 -22.73
C GLU A 83 3.83 -15.99 -23.16
N ALA A 84 2.58 -16.37 -22.84
CA ALA A 84 2.00 -17.64 -23.26
C ALA A 84 1.90 -17.76 -24.79
N ALA A 85 1.56 -16.66 -25.48
CA ALA A 85 1.51 -16.61 -26.94
C ALA A 85 2.93 -16.71 -27.56
N ALA A 86 3.91 -16.00 -26.99
CA ALA A 86 5.30 -16.07 -27.43
C ALA A 86 5.88 -17.48 -27.24
N LYS A 87 5.57 -18.15 -26.12
CA LYS A 87 5.98 -19.54 -25.85
C LYS A 87 5.37 -20.51 -26.86
N LYS A 88 4.09 -20.38 -27.17
CA LYS A 88 3.44 -21.21 -28.23
C LYS A 88 4.07 -20.98 -29.61
N ALA A 89 4.35 -19.72 -29.94
CA ALA A 89 4.99 -19.39 -31.22
C ALA A 89 6.42 -19.96 -31.31
N ALA A 90 7.17 -19.93 -30.21
CA ALA A 90 8.51 -20.53 -30.12
C ALA A 90 8.46 -22.07 -30.26
N GLU A 91 7.50 -22.72 -29.58
CA GLU A 91 7.28 -24.18 -29.71
C GLU A 91 6.88 -24.59 -31.12
N GLU A 92 6.05 -23.79 -31.81
CA GLU A 92 5.68 -24.03 -33.23
C GLU A 92 6.87 -23.83 -34.17
N GLN A 93 7.71 -22.79 -33.91
CA GLN A 93 8.93 -22.58 -34.68
C GLN A 93 9.97 -23.70 -34.43
N GLN A 94 10.10 -24.20 -33.21
CA GLN A 94 10.97 -25.35 -32.93
C GLN A 94 10.49 -26.60 -33.64
N LYS A 95 9.19 -26.89 -33.61
CA LYS A 95 8.63 -28.03 -34.36
C LYS A 95 8.85 -27.91 -35.88
N GLN A 96 8.74 -26.70 -36.44
CA GLN A 96 9.05 -26.45 -37.85
C GLN A 96 10.55 -26.58 -38.16
N GLN A 97 11.42 -26.20 -37.24
CA GLN A 97 12.88 -26.33 -37.38
C GLN A 97 13.35 -27.77 -37.17
N GLU A 98 12.70 -28.57 -36.31
CA GLU A 98 12.98 -30.00 -36.14
C GLU A 98 12.59 -30.79 -37.42
N VAL A 99 11.50 -30.41 -38.08
CA VAL A 99 11.12 -30.98 -39.36
C VAL A 99 12.12 -30.60 -40.47
N GLN A 100 12.76 -29.43 -40.41
CA GLN A 100 13.83 -29.02 -41.34
C GLN A 100 15.22 -29.53 -40.92
N LYS A 101 15.50 -29.78 -39.62
CA LYS A 101 16.78 -30.28 -39.09
C LYS A 101 17.01 -31.77 -39.36
N ASN A 102 16.00 -32.53 -39.69
CA ASN A 102 16.19 -33.90 -40.20
C ASN A 102 16.93 -33.96 -41.54
N ASN A 103 17.29 -32.80 -42.11
CA ASN A 103 18.01 -32.68 -43.39
C ASN A 103 19.36 -31.91 -43.33
N ALA A 104 19.86 -31.47 -42.19
CA ALA A 104 21.22 -30.88 -42.10
C ALA A 104 21.76 -30.87 -40.66
N SER A 105 22.90 -31.48 -40.51
CA SER A 105 23.63 -31.61 -39.22
C SER A 105 24.29 -30.32 -38.73
N ALA A 106 24.36 -30.17 -37.43
CA ALA A 106 25.39 -29.57 -36.56
C ALA A 106 25.36 -28.07 -36.29
N ASP A 107 25.22 -27.82 -35.01
CA ASP A 107 25.91 -26.86 -34.14
C ASP A 107 25.30 -25.46 -33.94
N SER A 108 24.86 -25.26 -32.75
CA SER A 108 24.93 -24.12 -31.79
C SER A 108 23.72 -24.02 -30.87
N ASN A 109 23.95 -24.48 -29.66
CA ASN A 109 23.00 -24.49 -28.58
C ASN A 109 22.95 -23.10 -27.92
N VAL A 110 21.90 -22.32 -28.15
CA VAL A 110 21.47 -21.27 -27.21
C VAL A 110 20.05 -21.61 -26.79
N ASN A 111 19.96 -22.22 -25.62
CA ASN A 111 18.70 -22.65 -25.01
C ASN A 111 18.05 -21.42 -24.31
N THR A 112 17.01 -20.85 -24.92
CA THR A 112 16.20 -19.74 -24.34
C THR A 112 14.95 -20.25 -23.60
N ASN A 113 14.95 -21.48 -23.15
CA ASN A 113 13.89 -22.11 -22.36
C ASN A 113 14.36 -22.40 -20.92
N ASP A 114 14.98 -21.44 -20.25
CA ASP A 114 15.15 -21.56 -18.81
C ASP A 114 13.82 -21.31 -18.10
N VAL A 115 13.00 -22.37 -18.03
CA VAL A 115 11.99 -22.48 -16.98
C VAL A 115 12.76 -22.43 -15.67
N TYR A 116 12.42 -21.51 -14.78
CA TYR A 116 12.99 -21.47 -13.45
C TYR A 116 12.85 -22.84 -12.78
N GLU A 117 13.95 -23.57 -12.69
CA GLU A 117 14.02 -24.93 -12.13
C GLU A 117 14.02 -24.96 -10.59
N GLY A 118 13.33 -24.00 -9.93
CA GLY A 118 13.16 -24.05 -8.48
C GLY A 118 14.48 -23.88 -7.73
N GLY A 119 15.05 -22.72 -7.75
CA GLY A 119 16.22 -22.33 -6.94
C GLY A 119 15.85 -21.33 -5.86
N VAL A 120 16.80 -21.07 -4.96
CA VAL A 120 16.65 -20.06 -3.94
C VAL A 120 17.20 -18.75 -4.44
N PHE A 121 16.44 -17.67 -4.31
CA PHE A 121 16.87 -16.35 -4.66
C PHE A 121 17.93 -15.82 -3.66
N PRO A 122 19.02 -15.22 -4.12
CA PRO A 122 19.78 -14.34 -3.27
C PRO A 122 18.94 -13.13 -2.88
N TRP A 123 19.26 -12.51 -1.77
CA TRP A 123 18.59 -11.31 -1.33
C TRP A 123 18.68 -10.20 -2.37
N PRO A 124 17.57 -9.56 -2.74
CA PRO A 124 17.54 -8.48 -3.73
C PRO A 124 18.19 -7.18 -3.21
N PHE A 125 18.48 -7.16 -1.91
CA PHE A 125 19.29 -6.14 -1.26
C PHE A 125 20.37 -6.79 -0.39
N PRO A 126 21.51 -7.19 -0.96
CA PRO A 126 22.59 -7.92 -0.25
C PRO A 126 23.14 -7.23 1.02
N PRO A 127 23.17 -5.88 1.11
CA PRO A 127 23.68 -5.22 2.32
C PRO A 127 22.82 -5.42 3.57
N SER A 128 21.53 -5.82 3.43
CA SER A 128 20.65 -6.03 4.59
C SER A 128 19.61 -7.10 4.31
N HIS A 129 19.47 -8.01 5.27
CA HIS A 129 18.40 -9.01 5.33
C HIS A 129 17.33 -8.64 6.37
N LYS A 130 17.32 -7.36 6.82
CA LYS A 130 16.39 -6.89 7.84
C LYS A 130 15.00 -6.68 7.24
N ILE A 131 14.09 -7.62 7.48
CA ILE A 131 12.67 -7.47 7.17
C ILE A 131 12.06 -6.50 8.19
N THR A 132 11.53 -5.38 7.73
CA THR A 132 10.82 -4.38 8.56
C THR A 132 9.33 -4.63 8.57
N SER A 133 8.79 -5.31 7.53
CA SER A 133 7.41 -5.76 7.47
C SER A 133 7.31 -7.04 6.62
N GLY A 134 6.69 -8.08 7.15
CA GLY A 134 6.53 -9.38 6.51
C GLY A 134 5.32 -9.45 5.58
N PHE A 135 5.23 -10.54 4.82
CA PHE A 135 4.09 -10.88 3.96
C PHE A 135 2.85 -11.23 4.77
N GLY A 136 1.66 -10.86 4.29
CA GLY A 136 0.38 -11.24 4.88
C GLY A 136 -0.32 -10.10 5.63
N TYR A 137 -1.26 -10.45 6.51
CA TYR A 137 -2.05 -9.47 7.25
C TYR A 137 -1.21 -8.68 8.26
N ARG A 138 -1.38 -7.36 8.23
CA ARG A 138 -0.73 -6.41 9.16
C ARG A 138 -1.62 -5.21 9.42
N ASP A 139 -1.35 -4.44 10.47
CA ASP A 139 -1.90 -3.11 10.62
C ASP A 139 -1.37 -2.20 9.52
N LYS A 140 -2.23 -1.31 9.01
CA LYS A 140 -1.84 -0.35 7.96
C LYS A 140 -0.76 0.60 8.47
N PRO A 141 0.44 0.60 7.91
CA PRO A 141 1.54 1.45 8.41
C PRO A 141 1.32 2.93 8.10
N THR A 142 0.54 3.27 7.08
CA THR A 142 0.20 4.65 6.68
C THR A 142 -1.09 4.68 5.89
N ALA A 143 -1.64 5.88 5.68
CA ALA A 143 -2.78 6.09 4.78
C ALA A 143 -2.41 5.63 3.35
N GLY A 144 -3.32 4.95 2.67
CA GLY A 144 -3.10 4.36 1.34
C GLY A 144 -2.44 2.97 1.35
N ALA A 145 -1.82 2.55 2.45
CA ALA A 145 -1.29 1.18 2.56
C ALA A 145 -2.41 0.16 2.77
N THR A 146 -2.20 -1.07 2.29
CA THR A 146 -3.12 -2.20 2.49
C THR A 146 -2.89 -2.90 3.83
N SER A 147 -3.95 -3.54 4.36
CA SER A 147 -3.86 -4.43 5.52
C SER A 147 -3.34 -5.83 5.15
N TYR A 148 -3.26 -6.16 3.88
CA TYR A 148 -2.62 -7.38 3.38
C TYR A 148 -1.38 -6.99 2.57
N HIS A 149 -0.21 -7.36 3.07
CA HIS A 149 1.08 -7.03 2.50
C HIS A 149 1.51 -8.08 1.48
N GLN A 150 1.74 -7.68 0.25
CA GLN A 150 2.00 -8.56 -0.89
C GLN A 150 3.50 -8.86 -1.10
N GLY A 151 4.34 -8.52 -0.14
CA GLY A 151 5.78 -8.71 -0.23
C GLY A 151 6.49 -8.58 1.12
N TYR A 152 7.79 -8.40 1.08
CA TYR A 152 8.64 -8.04 2.21
C TYR A 152 9.12 -6.60 2.05
N ASP A 153 8.96 -5.79 3.11
CA ASP A 153 9.66 -4.53 3.22
C ASP A 153 11.04 -4.80 3.83
N ILE A 154 12.09 -4.53 3.09
CA ILE A 154 13.49 -4.75 3.49
C ILE A 154 14.10 -3.40 3.81
N GLY A 155 14.48 -3.19 5.06
CA GLY A 155 15.09 -1.94 5.52
C GLY A 155 16.39 -1.66 4.78
N ALA A 156 16.46 -0.54 4.08
CA ALA A 156 17.56 -0.19 3.19
C ALA A 156 17.81 1.32 3.16
N SER A 157 19.06 1.72 2.90
CA SER A 157 19.43 3.13 2.78
C SER A 157 19.02 3.69 1.41
N ALA A 158 18.47 4.91 1.38
CA ALA A 158 18.13 5.59 0.14
C ALA A 158 19.32 5.65 -0.84
N GLY A 159 19.05 5.40 -2.12
CA GLY A 159 20.05 5.40 -3.19
C GLY A 159 20.92 4.14 -3.27
N ALA A 160 20.79 3.20 -2.33
CA ALA A 160 21.52 1.93 -2.38
C ALA A 160 21.03 1.06 -3.56
N ALA A 161 21.91 0.20 -4.07
CA ALA A 161 21.60 -0.64 -5.23
C ALA A 161 20.62 -1.75 -4.87
N ILE A 162 19.60 -1.94 -5.70
CA ILE A 162 18.69 -3.08 -5.72
C ILE A 162 19.17 -3.99 -6.85
N VAL A 163 19.26 -5.30 -6.58
CA VAL A 163 19.74 -6.27 -7.57
C VAL A 163 18.64 -7.28 -7.95
N ALA A 164 18.73 -7.79 -9.17
CA ALA A 164 17.84 -8.85 -9.65
C ALA A 164 18.01 -10.12 -8.81
N ALA A 165 16.92 -10.66 -8.30
CA ALA A 165 16.92 -11.88 -7.47
C ALA A 165 17.22 -13.14 -8.28
N ALA A 166 16.96 -13.15 -9.59
CA ALA A 166 17.29 -14.24 -10.50
C ALA A 166 17.52 -13.69 -11.91
N ASP A 167 18.02 -14.55 -12.81
CA ASP A 167 18.05 -14.26 -14.25
C ASP A 167 16.62 -14.05 -14.75
N GLY A 168 16.42 -13.12 -15.67
CA GLY A 168 15.08 -12.84 -16.17
C GLY A 168 15.02 -11.71 -17.20
N VAL A 169 13.81 -11.36 -17.58
CA VAL A 169 13.51 -10.26 -18.51
C VAL A 169 12.66 -9.23 -17.78
N VAL A 170 12.99 -7.96 -17.97
CA VAL A 170 12.19 -6.83 -17.46
C VAL A 170 10.87 -6.79 -18.23
N THR A 171 9.78 -7.11 -17.57
CA THR A 171 8.44 -7.11 -18.16
C THR A 171 7.74 -5.78 -18.05
N SER A 172 8.01 -5.03 -16.96
CA SER A 172 7.47 -3.69 -16.78
C SER A 172 8.38 -2.82 -15.93
N THR A 173 8.40 -1.54 -16.25
CA THR A 173 8.94 -0.47 -15.40
C THR A 173 8.04 0.74 -15.51
N GLY A 174 7.88 1.50 -14.44
CA GLY A 174 7.03 2.67 -14.45
C GLY A 174 6.96 3.37 -13.11
N TYR A 175 5.94 4.21 -12.97
CA TYR A 175 5.56 4.89 -11.74
C TYR A 175 4.06 4.71 -11.51
N SER A 176 3.70 4.37 -10.28
CA SER A 176 2.33 4.37 -9.77
C SER A 176 2.27 5.18 -8.47
N SER A 177 1.13 5.76 -8.15
CA SER A 177 0.94 6.50 -6.90
C SER A 177 1.08 5.58 -5.67
N VAL A 178 0.86 4.27 -5.82
CA VAL A 178 0.96 3.27 -4.75
C VAL A 178 2.37 2.67 -4.70
N LEU A 179 2.84 2.08 -5.81
CA LEU A 179 4.13 1.36 -5.88
C LEU A 179 5.33 2.31 -5.95
N GLY A 180 5.11 3.59 -6.29
CA GLY A 180 6.19 4.50 -6.64
C GLY A 180 6.85 4.09 -7.97
N ASN A 181 8.14 4.35 -8.14
CA ASN A 181 8.89 3.79 -9.25
C ASN A 181 9.12 2.30 -8.98
N TYR A 182 8.87 1.46 -9.98
CA TYR A 182 8.92 0.01 -9.84
C TYR A 182 9.60 -0.69 -11.02
N VAL A 183 10.06 -1.91 -10.76
CA VAL A 183 10.55 -2.86 -11.76
C VAL A 183 9.86 -4.20 -11.54
N ILE A 184 9.42 -4.85 -12.61
CA ILE A 184 8.90 -6.22 -12.60
C ILE A 184 9.77 -7.07 -13.52
N LEU A 185 10.27 -8.19 -13.01
CA LEU A 185 11.04 -9.18 -13.76
C LEU A 185 10.24 -10.47 -13.92
N SER A 186 10.21 -11.01 -15.12
CA SER A 186 9.78 -12.40 -15.41
C SER A 186 10.99 -13.31 -15.35
N HIS A 187 10.83 -14.44 -14.67
CA HIS A 187 11.83 -15.51 -14.56
C HIS A 187 11.40 -16.79 -15.31
N GLY A 188 10.33 -16.68 -16.14
CA GLY A 188 9.70 -17.81 -16.78
C GLY A 188 8.80 -18.62 -15.85
N GLY A 189 8.04 -19.56 -16.41
CA GLY A 189 7.16 -20.46 -15.62
C GLY A 189 6.06 -19.78 -14.82
N GLY A 190 5.68 -18.53 -15.16
CA GLY A 190 4.70 -17.73 -14.42
C GLY A 190 5.24 -17.14 -13.11
N LEU A 191 6.57 -17.11 -12.93
CA LEU A 191 7.24 -16.55 -11.75
C LEU A 191 7.74 -15.13 -12.06
N PHE A 192 7.35 -14.17 -11.22
CA PHE A 192 7.75 -12.78 -11.30
C PHE A 192 8.30 -12.29 -9.97
N THR A 193 9.23 -11.32 -10.02
CA THR A 193 9.65 -10.52 -8.86
C THR A 193 9.37 -9.06 -9.11
N ILE A 194 8.91 -8.38 -8.07
CA ILE A 194 8.44 -7.00 -8.07
C ILE A 194 9.30 -6.21 -7.10
N TYR A 195 9.80 -5.06 -7.54
CA TYR A 195 10.69 -4.17 -6.79
C TYR A 195 10.07 -2.77 -6.79
N GLU A 196 9.64 -2.29 -5.63
CA GLU A 196 8.86 -1.05 -5.52
C GLU A 196 9.57 0.02 -4.69
N HIS A 197 8.96 1.21 -4.68
CA HIS A 197 9.40 2.41 -3.96
C HIS A 197 10.76 2.93 -4.38
N CYS A 198 11.23 2.59 -5.59
CA CYS A 198 12.55 2.93 -6.09
C CYS A 198 12.75 4.45 -6.24
N SER A 199 13.96 4.95 -5.95
CA SER A 199 14.33 6.33 -6.27
C SER A 199 14.73 6.48 -7.74
N ALA A 200 15.26 5.42 -8.36
CA ALA A 200 15.61 5.36 -9.78
C ALA A 200 15.50 3.93 -10.29
N VAL A 201 15.01 3.79 -11.52
CA VAL A 201 15.01 2.55 -12.32
C VAL A 201 16.18 2.64 -13.29
N LEU A 202 16.99 1.58 -13.38
CA LEU A 202 18.22 1.53 -14.16
C LEU A 202 18.14 0.57 -15.37
N VAL A 203 16.99 -0.04 -15.57
CA VAL A 203 16.71 -1.00 -16.64
C VAL A 203 15.48 -0.59 -17.43
N SER A 204 15.30 -1.14 -18.62
CA SER A 204 14.16 -0.86 -19.51
C SER A 204 13.37 -2.12 -19.78
N GLN A 205 12.07 -1.96 -20.07
CA GLN A 205 11.21 -3.07 -20.51
C GLN A 205 11.81 -3.82 -21.69
N GLY A 206 11.75 -5.14 -21.65
CA GLY A 206 12.35 -6.04 -22.64
C GLY A 206 13.83 -6.35 -22.41
N GLN A 207 14.49 -5.69 -21.45
CA GLN A 207 15.90 -5.93 -21.15
C GLN A 207 16.08 -7.26 -20.40
N SER A 208 17.01 -8.11 -20.86
CA SER A 208 17.46 -9.28 -20.10
C SER A 208 18.41 -8.85 -19.01
N VAL A 209 18.25 -9.40 -17.82
CA VAL A 209 19.08 -9.15 -16.65
C VAL A 209 19.56 -10.46 -16.05
N SER A 210 20.81 -10.48 -15.58
CA SER A 210 21.32 -11.62 -14.82
C SER A 210 21.11 -11.42 -13.32
N ARG A 211 20.97 -12.50 -12.60
CA ARG A 211 20.94 -12.53 -11.14
C ARG A 211 22.09 -11.71 -10.55
N GLY A 212 21.76 -10.84 -9.58
CA GLY A 212 22.73 -9.95 -8.95
C GLY A 212 23.05 -8.67 -9.73
N SER A 213 22.56 -8.51 -10.97
CA SER A 213 22.71 -7.25 -11.71
C SER A 213 21.91 -6.13 -11.03
N THR A 214 22.48 -4.93 -10.94
CA THR A 214 21.79 -3.76 -10.41
C THR A 214 20.70 -3.31 -11.36
N ILE A 215 19.45 -3.28 -10.88
CA ILE A 215 18.25 -2.94 -11.67
C ILE A 215 17.60 -1.62 -11.26
N ALA A 216 17.76 -1.23 -10.00
CA ALA A 216 17.15 -0.01 -9.46
C ALA A 216 17.95 0.51 -8.25
N LYS A 217 17.47 1.62 -7.66
CA LYS A 217 17.99 2.19 -6.42
C LYS A 217 16.87 2.35 -5.41
N VAL A 218 17.18 2.03 -4.15
CA VAL A 218 16.26 2.19 -3.01
C VAL A 218 15.77 3.63 -2.90
N GLY A 219 14.48 3.79 -2.66
CA GLY A 219 13.84 5.08 -2.45
C GLY A 219 12.73 5.01 -1.40
N SER A 220 11.80 5.94 -1.52
CA SER A 220 10.58 6.05 -0.71
C SER A 220 9.49 6.73 -1.55
N THR A 221 9.38 6.36 -2.83
CA THR A 221 8.36 6.88 -3.75
C THR A 221 7.06 6.09 -3.60
N GLY A 222 5.92 6.69 -3.97
CA GLY A 222 4.61 6.09 -3.78
C GLY A 222 4.15 6.06 -2.31
N VAL A 223 3.37 5.05 -1.92
CA VAL A 223 2.87 4.87 -0.55
C VAL A 223 3.95 4.21 0.31
N SER A 224 4.82 5.01 0.91
CA SER A 224 5.95 4.56 1.70
C SER A 224 6.15 5.42 2.94
N THR A 225 6.53 4.82 4.07
CA THR A 225 6.82 5.53 5.33
C THR A 225 8.27 5.97 5.48
N GLY A 226 9.16 5.55 4.56
CA GLY A 226 10.58 5.86 4.59
C GLY A 226 11.38 4.95 3.66
N PRO A 227 12.69 5.17 3.50
CA PRO A 227 13.51 4.40 2.57
C PRO A 227 13.53 2.90 2.89
N HIS A 228 13.08 2.08 1.96
CA HIS A 228 13.12 0.61 2.01
C HIS A 228 12.98 0.05 0.59
N LEU A 229 13.23 -1.23 0.43
CA LEU A 229 12.83 -2.02 -0.74
C LEU A 229 11.58 -2.81 -0.38
N HIS A 230 10.47 -2.57 -1.07
CA HIS A 230 9.39 -3.55 -1.10
C HIS A 230 9.72 -4.59 -2.16
N PHE A 231 9.76 -5.86 -1.76
CA PHE A 231 10.07 -7.00 -2.62
C PHE A 231 8.92 -7.99 -2.64
N GLY A 232 8.25 -8.08 -3.78
CA GLY A 232 7.15 -9.00 -4.03
C GLY A 232 7.59 -10.21 -4.86
N VAL A 233 6.95 -11.36 -4.64
CA VAL A 233 7.04 -12.54 -5.51
C VAL A 233 5.64 -12.94 -5.94
N GLN A 234 5.47 -13.15 -7.24
CA GLN A 234 4.20 -13.57 -7.81
C GLN A 234 4.40 -14.87 -8.60
N LEU A 235 3.55 -15.87 -8.35
CA LEU A 235 3.53 -17.12 -9.07
C LEU A 235 2.14 -17.35 -9.68
N ASN A 236 2.08 -17.54 -11.00
CA ASN A 236 0.85 -17.74 -11.75
C ASN A 236 -0.25 -16.70 -11.42
N GLY A 237 0.14 -15.42 -11.36
CA GLY A 237 -0.75 -14.28 -11.10
C GLY A 237 -1.17 -14.10 -9.64
N LYS A 238 -0.58 -14.84 -8.68
CA LYS A 238 -0.86 -14.70 -7.24
C LYS A 238 0.39 -14.33 -6.48
N TYR A 239 0.28 -13.34 -5.60
CA TYR A 239 1.35 -13.03 -4.67
C TYR A 239 1.55 -14.17 -3.68
N VAL A 240 2.80 -14.54 -3.48
CA VAL A 240 3.25 -15.62 -2.59
C VAL A 240 4.30 -15.09 -1.64
N ASP A 241 4.45 -15.74 -0.49
CA ASP A 241 5.43 -15.33 0.51
C ASP A 241 6.86 -15.40 -0.05
N PRO A 242 7.58 -14.24 -0.15
CA PRO A 242 8.96 -14.20 -0.60
C PRO A 242 9.91 -15.08 0.20
N GLY A 243 9.59 -15.37 1.47
CA GLY A 243 10.38 -16.26 2.34
C GLY A 243 10.51 -17.69 1.81
N ASN A 244 9.59 -18.14 0.94
CA ASN A 244 9.69 -19.43 0.27
C ASN A 244 10.78 -19.47 -0.80
N TYR A 245 11.27 -18.29 -1.24
CA TYR A 245 12.24 -18.13 -2.32
C TYR A 245 13.56 -17.54 -1.87
N LEU A 246 13.58 -16.74 -0.79
CA LEU A 246 14.79 -16.12 -0.25
C LEU A 246 15.51 -17.06 0.71
N LYS A 247 16.85 -17.22 0.57
CA LYS A 247 17.67 -17.86 1.59
C LYS A 247 18.34 -16.83 2.47
N GLY A 248 18.18 -16.99 3.78
CA GLY A 248 18.92 -16.25 4.80
C GLY A 248 20.35 -16.75 4.97
#